data_7836621160bf1e28e3ff5fb4f81f64b0
#
_entry.id   7836621160bf1e28e3ff5fb4f81f64b0
#
_cell.length_a   1.000
_cell.length_b   1.000
_cell.length_c   1.000
_cell.angle_alpha   90.00
_cell.angle_beta   90.00
_cell.angle_gamma   90.00
#
_symmetry.space_group_name_H-M   'P 1'
#
loop_
_entity.id
_entity.type
_entity.pdbx_description
1 polymer ?
#
loop_
_entity_poly.entity_id
_entity_poly.type
_entity_poly.pdbx_seq_one_letter_code
_entity_poly.pdbx_strand_id
1 'polypeptide(L)'
;MEKRPTRQTGKPPGSVRIIAGEWRGRRIEVASGAEIRPTPDRVRETLFNWLAPVLPGMHCLDLYAGTGVLGIEALSRGAAESWFVEQDAEAARALEMVLGRFDGPGHDRGRVLRADARRWLAG
;
A
#
# COMPACT_ATOMS: atom_id res chain seq x y z
N MET A 1 -26.73 14.49 18.80
CA MET A 1 -26.36 14.20 18.33
C MET A 1 -25.80 14.03 17.74
N GLU A 2 -25.36 13.98 17.49
CA GLU A 2 -24.85 13.72 16.87
C GLU A 2 -24.38 13.29 16.17
N LYS A 3 -24.26 13.38 15.80
CA LYS A 3 -23.84 12.93 15.04
C LYS A 3 -23.29 12.82 14.28
N ARG A 4 -23.05 12.73 13.90
CA ARG A 4 -22.46 12.55 13.10
C ARG A 4 -22.20 12.12 12.19
N PRO A 5 -21.96 12.19 11.91
CA PRO A 5 -21.71 11.87 11.02
C PRO A 5 -21.38 11.26 10.27
N THR A 6 -21.32 11.17 9.91
CA THR A 6 -21.05 10.78 9.23
C THR A 6 -20.67 10.05 8.81
N ARG A 7 -20.64 9.74 8.64
CA ARG A 7 -20.39 9.02 8.20
C ARG A 7 -20.46 8.54 7.34
N GLN A 8 -20.56 8.70 7.12
CA GLN A 8 -20.80 8.30 6.35
C GLN A 8 -20.47 7.42 5.31
N THR A 9 -20.38 7.23 4.67
CA THR A 9 -19.91 6.39 3.62
C THR A 9 -19.31 5.08 4.05
N GLY A 10 -19.33 4.77 5.30
CA GLY A 10 -18.76 3.53 5.79
C GLY A 10 -17.24 3.42 5.73
N LYS A 11 -16.57 4.38 5.14
CA LYS A 11 -15.12 4.32 5.04
C LYS A 11 -14.52 5.03 6.26
N PRO A 12 -13.82 4.32 7.15
CA PRO A 12 -13.21 4.97 8.30
C PRO A 12 -12.19 6.01 7.85
N PRO A 13 -12.09 7.15 8.54
CA PRO A 13 -11.05 8.11 8.24
C PRO A 13 -9.69 7.44 8.37
N GLY A 14 -8.78 7.77 7.46
CA GLY A 14 -7.43 7.26 7.53
C GLY A 14 -7.25 5.81 7.11
N SER A 15 -8.18 5.28 6.34
CA SER A 15 -7.99 3.94 5.78
C SER A 15 -8.14 3.96 4.28
N VAL A 16 -7.48 3.00 3.62
CA VAL A 16 -7.52 2.86 2.18
C VAL A 16 -7.88 1.42 1.86
N ARG A 17 -8.78 1.25 0.92
CA ARG A 17 -9.29 -0.07 0.56
C ARG A 17 -8.52 -0.64 -0.63
N ILE A 18 -8.19 -1.94 -0.55
CA ILE A 18 -7.64 -2.67 -1.70
C ILE A 18 -8.76 -2.90 -2.70
N ILE A 19 -8.51 -2.57 -3.96
CA ILE A 19 -9.56 -2.51 -4.96
C ILE A 19 -9.85 -3.87 -5.57
N ALA A 20 -8.82 -4.65 -5.85
CA ALA A 20 -9.02 -5.91 -6.56
C ALA A 20 -7.98 -6.95 -6.13
N GLY A 21 -8.20 -8.20 -6.54
CA GLY A 21 -7.23 -9.27 -6.33
C GLY A 21 -7.48 -10.07 -5.08
N GLU A 22 -6.45 -10.73 -4.64
CA GLU A 22 -6.49 -11.66 -3.51
C GLU A 22 -7.01 -11.00 -2.23
N TRP A 23 -6.63 -9.74 -2.02
CA TRP A 23 -6.97 -9.01 -0.79
C TRP A 23 -8.06 -7.97 -1.01
N ARG A 24 -8.84 -8.14 -2.05
CA ARG A 24 -9.90 -7.20 -2.40
C ARG A 24 -10.79 -6.89 -1.20
N GLY A 25 -11.04 -5.60 -0.98
CA GLY A 25 -11.94 -5.14 0.07
C GLY A 25 -11.28 -4.97 1.42
N ARG A 26 -10.08 -5.49 1.61
CA ARG A 26 -9.37 -5.28 2.86
C ARG A 26 -8.83 -3.87 2.93
N ARG A 27 -8.62 -3.38 4.14
CA ARG A 27 -8.25 -1.99 4.35
C ARG A 27 -6.87 -1.88 4.98
N ILE A 28 -6.16 -0.84 4.57
CA ILE A 28 -4.87 -0.47 5.14
C ILE A 28 -5.08 0.81 5.93
N GLU A 29 -4.71 0.81 7.19
CA GLU A 29 -4.84 2.00 8.02
C GLU A 29 -3.70 2.97 7.75
N VAL A 30 -4.02 4.25 7.68
CA VAL A 30 -3.03 5.31 7.54
C VAL A 30 -2.80 5.91 8.91
N ALA A 31 -1.54 6.09 9.28
CA ALA A 31 -1.20 6.60 10.60
C ALA A 31 -1.83 7.96 10.83
N SER A 32 -2.36 8.15 12.04
CA SER A 32 -2.96 9.41 12.42
C SER A 32 -1.91 10.52 12.37
N GLY A 33 -2.29 11.66 11.84
CA GLY A 33 -1.40 12.80 11.76
C GLY A 33 -0.40 12.75 10.64
N ALA A 34 -0.37 11.68 9.90
CA ALA A 34 0.53 11.58 8.76
C ALA A 34 0.07 12.53 7.67
N GLU A 35 1.02 13.19 7.06
CA GLU A 35 0.71 14.05 5.93
C GLU A 35 0.63 13.31 4.63
N ILE A 36 0.70 12.00 4.72
CA ILE A 36 0.64 11.17 3.55
C ILE A 36 -0.73 11.26 2.92
N ARG A 37 -0.74 11.53 1.64
CA ARG A 37 -1.97 11.56 0.88
C ARG A 37 -2.07 10.27 0.08
N PRO A 38 -2.93 9.36 0.49
CA PRO A 38 -3.10 8.15 -0.30
C PRO A 38 -3.60 8.50 -1.70
N THR A 39 -3.12 7.76 -2.67
CA THR A 39 -3.60 7.91 -4.03
C THR A 39 -5.10 7.59 -4.05
N PRO A 40 -5.93 8.47 -4.64
CA PRO A 40 -7.37 8.19 -4.68
C PRO A 40 -7.70 6.87 -5.36
N ASP A 41 -8.78 6.25 -4.93
CA ASP A 41 -9.19 4.95 -5.45
C ASP A 41 -9.29 4.95 -6.97
N ARG A 42 -9.90 5.99 -7.54
CA ARG A 42 -10.08 6.07 -8.98
C ARG A 42 -8.75 6.09 -9.72
N VAL A 43 -7.79 6.84 -9.20
CA VAL A 43 -6.47 6.91 -9.83
C VAL A 43 -5.78 5.56 -9.77
N ARG A 44 -5.85 4.89 -8.62
CA ARG A 44 -5.26 3.57 -8.47
C ARG A 44 -5.93 2.57 -9.41
N GLU A 45 -7.24 2.63 -9.51
CA GLU A 45 -7.98 1.73 -10.39
C GLU A 45 -7.55 1.90 -11.84
N THR A 46 -7.46 3.15 -12.28
CA THR A 46 -7.04 3.45 -13.66
C THR A 46 -5.63 2.93 -13.93
N LEU A 47 -4.71 3.21 -13.00
CA LEU A 47 -3.33 2.77 -13.14
C LEU A 47 -3.25 1.26 -13.27
N PHE A 48 -3.91 0.55 -12.37
CA PHE A 48 -3.81 -0.90 -12.36
C PHE A 48 -4.59 -1.56 -13.48
N ASN A 49 -5.62 -0.89 -13.99
CA ASN A 49 -6.28 -1.39 -15.20
C ASN A 49 -5.32 -1.36 -16.39
N TRP A 50 -4.49 -0.32 -16.48
CA TRP A 50 -3.47 -0.25 -17.53
C TRP A 50 -2.42 -1.32 -17.36
N LEU A 51 -2.06 -1.63 -16.12
CA LEU A 51 -1.00 -2.60 -15.83
C LEU A 51 -1.50 -4.05 -15.84
N ALA A 52 -2.80 -4.25 -15.82
CA ALA A 52 -3.37 -5.57 -15.65
C ALA A 52 -2.78 -6.63 -16.59
N PRO A 53 -2.57 -6.35 -17.88
CA PRO A 53 -2.04 -7.40 -18.77
C PRO A 53 -0.64 -7.85 -18.44
N VAL A 54 0.17 -7.02 -17.76
CA VAL A 54 1.56 -7.36 -17.50
C VAL A 54 1.85 -7.57 -16.02
N LEU A 55 0.92 -7.23 -15.15
CA LEU A 55 1.18 -7.23 -13.72
C LEU A 55 1.44 -8.62 -13.12
N PRO A 56 0.70 -9.68 -13.51
CA PRO A 56 0.94 -10.98 -12.88
C PRO A 56 2.39 -11.45 -13.08
N GLY A 57 3.02 -11.85 -11.98
CA GLY A 57 4.40 -12.27 -11.99
C GLY A 57 5.44 -11.17 -12.01
N MET A 58 5.01 -9.91 -12.03
CA MET A 58 5.94 -8.79 -12.09
C MET A 58 6.63 -8.56 -10.74
N HIS A 59 7.83 -7.98 -10.83
CA HIS A 59 8.54 -7.46 -9.66
C HIS A 59 8.36 -5.95 -9.65
N CYS A 60 7.86 -5.44 -8.54
CA CYS A 60 7.50 -4.02 -8.43
C CYS A 60 8.42 -3.32 -7.45
N LEU A 61 8.64 -2.04 -7.69
CA LEU A 61 9.46 -1.22 -6.82
C LEU A 61 8.71 0.07 -6.52
N ASP A 62 8.42 0.30 -5.25
CA ASP A 62 7.74 1.50 -4.79
C ASP A 62 8.75 2.36 -4.04
N LEU A 63 9.23 3.41 -4.68
CA LEU A 63 10.35 4.20 -4.16
C LEU A 63 9.96 5.13 -3.03
N TYR A 64 8.70 5.48 -2.92
CA TYR A 64 8.21 6.38 -1.85
C TYR A 64 6.98 5.74 -1.27
N ALA A 65 7.20 4.64 -0.58
CA ALA A 65 6.12 3.71 -0.27
C ALA A 65 5.03 4.31 0.62
N GLY A 66 5.40 5.11 1.61
CA GLY A 66 4.42 5.67 2.50
C GLY A 66 3.57 4.58 3.14
N THR A 67 2.27 4.59 2.86
CA THR A 67 1.36 3.56 3.36
C THR A 67 1.53 2.22 2.68
N GLY A 68 2.24 2.20 1.55
CA GLY A 68 2.43 0.97 0.79
C GLY A 68 1.26 0.59 -0.10
N VAL A 69 0.29 1.47 -0.24
CA VAL A 69 -0.95 1.16 -0.96
C VAL A 69 -0.69 0.66 -2.37
N LEU A 70 0.22 1.29 -3.10
CA LEU A 70 0.44 0.90 -4.49
C LEU A 70 1.09 -0.48 -4.60
N GLY A 71 2.14 -0.72 -3.82
CA GLY A 71 2.81 -2.01 -3.87
C GLY A 71 1.95 -3.14 -3.32
N ILE A 72 1.13 -2.86 -2.31
CA ILE A 72 0.23 -3.86 -1.77
C ILE A 72 -0.87 -4.18 -2.77
N GLU A 73 -1.40 -3.16 -3.45
CA GLU A 73 -2.38 -3.40 -4.50
C GLU A 73 -1.78 -4.29 -5.60
N ALA A 74 -0.51 -4.02 -5.96
CA ALA A 74 0.17 -4.83 -6.96
C ALA A 74 0.27 -6.29 -6.53
N LEU A 75 0.67 -6.52 -5.28
CA LEU A 75 0.74 -7.88 -4.75
C LEU A 75 -0.62 -8.55 -4.77
N SER A 76 -1.66 -7.81 -4.38
CA SER A 76 -3.01 -8.33 -4.35
C SER A 76 -3.46 -8.80 -5.73
N ARG A 77 -3.00 -8.12 -6.77
CA ARG A 77 -3.40 -8.42 -8.15
C ARG A 77 -2.46 -9.39 -8.87
N GLY A 78 -1.51 -9.98 -8.13
CA GLY A 78 -0.72 -11.06 -8.69
C GLY A 78 0.74 -10.76 -8.97
N ALA A 79 1.25 -9.60 -8.57
CA ALA A 79 2.67 -9.35 -8.68
C ALA A 79 3.43 -10.40 -7.86
N ALA A 80 4.57 -10.83 -8.37
CA ALA A 80 5.37 -11.83 -7.69
C ALA A 80 6.03 -11.25 -6.45
N GLU A 81 6.41 -9.98 -6.53
CA GLU A 81 7.17 -9.36 -5.44
C GLU A 81 7.01 -7.84 -5.54
N SER A 82 6.95 -7.18 -4.38
CA SER A 82 6.99 -5.72 -4.30
C SER A 82 8.05 -5.31 -3.29
N TRP A 83 8.92 -4.43 -3.70
CA TRP A 83 9.90 -3.80 -2.81
C TRP A 83 9.39 -2.40 -2.47
N PHE A 84 9.41 -2.08 -1.18
CA PHE A 84 8.94 -0.81 -0.67
C PHE A 84 10.11 -0.07 -0.07
N VAL A 85 10.49 1.04 -0.66
CA VAL A 85 11.57 1.87 -0.13
C VAL A 85 10.95 3.01 0.63
N GLU A 86 11.21 3.07 1.91
CA GLU A 86 10.60 4.05 2.79
C GLU A 86 11.64 4.58 3.76
N GLN A 87 11.80 5.89 3.79
CA GLN A 87 12.79 6.54 4.62
C GLN A 87 12.37 6.63 6.08
N ASP A 88 11.09 6.87 6.33
CA ASP A 88 10.60 7.09 7.67
C ASP A 88 10.48 5.76 8.45
N ALA A 89 11.09 5.72 9.63
CA ALA A 89 11.15 4.49 10.41
C ALA A 89 9.77 4.02 10.85
N GLU A 90 8.90 4.95 11.24
CA GLU A 90 7.56 4.58 11.69
C GLU A 90 6.73 4.05 10.54
N ALA A 91 6.80 4.72 9.39
CA ALA A 91 6.07 4.27 8.22
C ALA A 91 6.55 2.91 7.75
N ALA A 92 7.86 2.68 7.78
CA ALA A 92 8.41 1.38 7.40
C ALA A 92 7.93 0.28 8.33
N ARG A 93 7.90 0.57 9.63
CA ARG A 93 7.43 -0.42 10.61
C ARG A 93 5.95 -0.72 10.43
N ALA A 94 5.15 0.33 10.20
CA ALA A 94 3.72 0.14 9.98
C ALA A 94 3.47 -0.72 8.74
N LEU A 95 4.26 -0.49 7.70
CA LEU A 95 4.14 -1.27 6.47
C LEU A 95 4.48 -2.74 6.69
N GLU A 96 5.54 -3.00 7.48
CA GLU A 96 5.88 -4.38 7.81
C GLU A 96 4.71 -5.07 8.53
N MET A 97 4.06 -4.36 9.43
CA MET A 97 2.92 -4.93 10.14
C MET A 97 1.76 -5.24 9.20
N VAL A 98 1.51 -4.34 8.26
CA VAL A 98 0.43 -4.56 7.29
C VAL A 98 0.74 -5.78 6.42
N LEU A 99 1.97 -5.88 5.94
CA LEU A 99 2.36 -7.03 5.14
C LEU A 99 2.22 -8.33 5.92
N GLY A 100 2.58 -8.31 7.20
CA GLY A 100 2.42 -9.49 8.04
C GLY A 100 0.98 -9.92 8.19
N ARG A 101 0.06 -8.95 8.26
CA ARG A 101 -1.36 -9.27 8.37
C ARG A 101 -1.95 -9.82 7.07
N PHE A 102 -1.46 -9.31 5.93
CA PHE A 102 -2.03 -9.67 4.64
C PHE A 102 -1.41 -10.94 4.07
N ASP A 103 -0.10 -11.02 4.14
CA ASP A 103 0.67 -12.08 3.47
C ASP A 103 1.23 -13.10 4.46
N GLY A 104 0.87 -12.98 5.74
CA GLY A 104 1.34 -13.90 6.75
C GLY A 104 2.69 -13.49 7.32
N PRO A 105 3.09 -14.16 8.42
CA PRO A 105 4.32 -13.76 9.11
C PRO A 105 5.58 -13.82 8.26
N GLY A 106 5.59 -14.65 7.25
CA GLY A 106 6.75 -14.75 6.38
C GLY A 106 6.82 -13.72 5.28
N HIS A 107 5.71 -13.11 4.97
CA HIS A 107 5.47 -12.14 3.89
C HIS A 107 6.65 -11.95 2.94
N ASP A 108 7.06 -13.03 2.28
CA ASP A 108 8.25 -12.99 1.46
C ASP A 108 8.04 -12.33 0.09
N ARG A 109 6.79 -11.99 -0.26
CA ARG A 109 6.51 -11.28 -1.49
C ARG A 109 6.65 -9.77 -1.34
N GLY A 110 6.49 -9.25 -0.13
CA GLY A 110 6.65 -7.83 0.14
C GLY A 110 7.89 -7.59 0.97
N ARG A 111 8.78 -6.73 0.50
CA ARG A 111 10.03 -6.44 1.20
C ARG A 111 10.15 -4.96 1.45
N VAL A 112 10.34 -4.60 2.71
CA VAL A 112 10.46 -3.20 3.11
C VAL A 112 11.93 -2.88 3.32
N LEU A 113 12.40 -1.85 2.62
CA LEU A 113 13.75 -1.35 2.78
C LEU A 113 13.67 0.06 3.33
N ARG A 114 14.17 0.25 4.55
CA ARG A 114 14.20 1.57 5.14
C ARG A 114 15.40 2.32 4.61
N ALA A 115 15.16 3.24 3.69
CA ALA A 115 16.23 3.96 3.03
C ALA A 115 15.70 5.24 2.40
N ASP A 116 16.62 6.17 2.14
CA ASP A 116 16.35 7.34 1.34
C ASP A 116 16.41 6.88 -0.11
N ALA A 117 15.29 7.03 -0.85
CA ALA A 117 15.19 6.51 -2.19
C ALA A 117 16.26 7.04 -3.12
N ARG A 118 16.57 8.34 -3.01
CA ARG A 118 17.55 8.93 -3.90
C ARG A 118 18.94 8.40 -3.63
N ARG A 119 19.30 8.22 -2.35
CA ARG A 119 20.59 7.65 -1.99
C ARG A 119 20.67 6.18 -2.40
N TRP A 120 19.57 5.47 -2.19
CA TRP A 120 19.52 4.05 -2.53
C TRP A 120 19.73 3.85 -4.02
N LEU A 121 19.09 4.70 -4.85
CA LEU A 121 19.25 4.61 -6.30
C LEU A 121 20.65 5.00 -6.76
N ALA A 122 21.27 5.94 -6.06
CA ALA A 122 22.59 6.42 -6.45
C ALA A 122 23.68 5.42 -6.14
N GLY A 123 23.44 4.53 -5.25
CA GLY A 123 24.42 3.58 -5.04
C GLY A 123 24.69 2.86 -3.88
#